data_5971fe5005ccf765b16abe7a7429a057
#
_entry.id   5971fe5005ccf765b16abe7a7429a057
#
_cell.length_a   1.000
_cell.length_b   1.000
_cell.length_c   1.000
_cell.angle_alpha   90.00
_cell.angle_beta   90.00
_cell.angle_gamma   90.00
#
_symmetry.space_group_name_H-M   'P 1'
#
loop_
_entity.id
_entity.type
_entity.pdbx_description
1 polymer ?
#
loop_
_entity_poly.entity_id
_entity_poly.type
_entity_poly.pdbx_seq_one_letter_code
_entity_poly.pdbx_strand_id
1 'polypeptide(L)'
;MEHYRAIWISDVHLGTPGCQAKYLLDFLKHNESDTLYLVGDIIDGWRLKKSIYWPQSHNDVVQKILRKARKGTEVVYVPGNHDESIRQFLGLSFGDIRVVPEAIHTTADGRKLWITHGDLFDGVMQYAK
;
A
#
# COMPACT_ATOMS: atom_id res chain seq x y z
N MET A 1 -7.09 20.57 2.21
CA MET A 1 -6.33 19.31 2.17
C MET A 1 -5.94 18.91 3.57
N GLU A 2 -6.23 17.67 3.94
CA GLU A 2 -5.88 17.18 5.25
C GLU A 2 -4.47 16.58 5.26
N HIS A 3 -3.77 16.75 6.39
CA HIS A 3 -2.44 16.19 6.57
C HIS A 3 -2.42 15.29 7.80
N TYR A 4 -1.92 14.07 7.63
CA TYR A 4 -1.84 13.05 8.69
C TYR A 4 -0.39 12.64 8.92
N ARG A 5 -0.10 12.08 10.09
CA ARG A 5 1.22 11.49 10.32
C ARG A 5 1.39 10.22 9.50
N ALA A 6 0.34 9.42 9.43
CA ALA A 6 0.37 8.20 8.65
C ALA A 6 -1.01 7.85 8.11
N ILE A 7 -1.02 7.23 6.93
CA ILE A 7 -2.22 6.68 6.30
C ILE A 7 -1.90 5.22 5.97
N TRP A 8 -2.85 4.32 6.26
CA TRP A 8 -2.76 2.90 5.93
C TRP A 8 -3.83 2.55 4.92
N ILE A 9 -3.43 1.86 3.86
CA ILE A 9 -4.35 1.42 2.81
C ILE A 9 -4.09 -0.07 2.57
N SER A 10 -5.16 -0.87 2.47
CA SER A 10 -5.04 -2.30 2.20
C SER A 10 -6.21 -2.78 1.34
N ASP A 11 -6.05 -3.98 0.76
CA ASP A 11 -7.11 -4.68 0.03
C ASP A 11 -7.71 -3.86 -1.11
N VAL A 12 -6.85 -3.18 -1.85
CA VAL A 12 -7.25 -2.36 -3.00
C VAL A 12 -7.55 -3.21 -4.22
N HIS A 13 -6.76 -4.27 -4.43
CA HIS A 13 -6.90 -5.20 -5.55
C HIS A 13 -6.89 -4.53 -6.93
N LEU A 14 -5.86 -3.72 -7.17
CA LEU A 14 -5.64 -3.16 -8.50
C LEU A 14 -5.48 -4.30 -9.51
N GLY A 15 -6.13 -4.19 -10.64
CA GLY A 15 -6.14 -5.24 -11.65
C GLY A 15 -7.41 -6.07 -11.63
N THR A 16 -8.41 -5.71 -10.80
CA THR A 16 -9.71 -6.38 -10.76
C THR A 16 -10.83 -5.41 -11.05
N PRO A 17 -11.94 -5.88 -11.64
CA PRO A 17 -13.10 -5.01 -11.92
C PRO A 17 -13.76 -4.44 -10.67
N GLY A 18 -13.64 -5.09 -9.53
CA GLY A 18 -14.25 -4.64 -8.28
C GLY A 18 -13.46 -3.57 -7.55
N CYS A 19 -12.31 -3.18 -8.06
CA CYS A 19 -11.47 -2.20 -7.40
C CYS A 19 -12.07 -0.80 -7.45
N GLN A 20 -12.08 -0.11 -6.30
CA GLN A 20 -12.60 1.25 -6.16
C GLN A 20 -11.51 2.29 -6.45
N ALA A 21 -10.85 2.16 -7.60
CA ALA A 21 -9.68 2.97 -7.92
C ALA A 21 -9.97 4.46 -7.96
N LYS A 22 -11.14 4.86 -8.48
CA LYS A 22 -11.48 6.29 -8.57
C LYS A 22 -11.67 6.92 -7.20
N TYR A 23 -12.30 6.20 -6.26
CA TYR A 23 -12.44 6.69 -4.90
C TYR A 23 -11.10 6.80 -4.20
N LEU A 24 -10.24 5.82 -4.40
CA LEU A 24 -8.91 5.85 -3.83
C LEU A 24 -8.09 7.01 -4.39
N LEU A 25 -8.16 7.21 -5.70
CA LEU A 25 -7.45 8.33 -6.34
C LEU A 25 -7.90 9.68 -5.77
N ASP A 26 -9.21 9.85 -5.59
CA ASP A 26 -9.77 11.07 -5.01
C ASP A 26 -9.28 11.27 -3.58
N PHE A 27 -9.30 10.20 -2.78
CA PHE A 27 -8.78 10.24 -1.41
C PHE A 27 -7.31 10.67 -1.39
N LEU A 28 -6.50 10.08 -2.25
CA LEU A 28 -5.07 10.40 -2.31
C LEU A 28 -4.81 11.84 -2.77
N LYS A 29 -5.67 12.38 -3.61
CA LYS A 29 -5.54 13.78 -4.06
C LYS A 29 -5.83 14.78 -2.95
N HIS A 30 -6.69 14.43 -2.01
CA HIS A 30 -7.17 15.36 -0.99
C HIS A 30 -6.56 15.13 0.38
N ASN A 31 -5.69 14.14 0.53
CA ASN A 31 -5.08 13.82 1.81
C ASN A 31 -3.58 13.59 1.65
N GLU A 32 -2.81 14.18 2.55
CA GLU A 32 -1.37 14.02 2.61
C GLU A 32 -0.97 13.38 3.91
N SER A 33 0.20 12.74 3.94
CA SER A 33 0.74 12.16 5.15
C SER A 33 2.26 12.18 5.11
N ASP A 34 2.87 12.05 6.28
CA ASP A 34 4.32 11.89 6.36
C ASP A 34 4.71 10.50 5.86
N THR A 35 3.92 9.50 6.23
CA THR A 35 4.13 8.11 5.81
C THR A 35 2.84 7.52 5.23
N LEU A 36 2.97 6.80 4.13
CA LEU A 36 1.87 6.06 3.51
C LEU A 36 2.24 4.58 3.51
N TYR A 37 1.43 3.77 4.19
CA TYR A 37 1.61 2.33 4.23
C TYR A 37 0.63 1.65 3.30
N LEU A 38 1.15 0.83 2.39
CA LEU A 38 0.37 -0.01 1.48
C LEU A 38 0.47 -1.43 2.01
N VAL A 39 -0.60 -1.93 2.64
CA VAL A 39 -0.54 -3.15 3.45
C VAL A 39 -1.33 -4.27 2.78
N GLY A 40 -0.68 -5.01 1.94
CA GLY A 40 -1.20 -6.22 1.33
C GLY A 40 -2.33 -6.06 0.33
N ASP A 41 -2.32 -6.91 -0.68
CA ASP A 41 -3.36 -6.98 -1.70
C ASP A 41 -3.65 -5.63 -2.38
N ILE A 42 -2.60 -4.87 -2.61
CA ILE A 42 -2.68 -3.60 -3.34
C ILE A 42 -2.82 -3.89 -4.83
N ILE A 43 -1.99 -4.78 -5.35
CA ILE A 43 -2.07 -5.24 -6.74
C ILE A 43 -2.49 -6.70 -6.72
N ASP A 44 -3.53 -7.04 -7.47
CA ASP A 44 -3.99 -8.42 -7.52
C ASP A 44 -3.23 -9.20 -8.58
N GLY A 45 -2.08 -9.71 -8.21
CA GLY A 45 -1.23 -10.49 -9.10
C GLY A 45 -1.86 -11.81 -9.52
N TRP A 46 -2.73 -12.40 -8.68
CA TRP A 46 -3.44 -13.62 -9.05
C TRP A 46 -4.38 -13.37 -10.23
N ARG A 47 -5.11 -12.27 -10.17
CA ARG A 47 -6.05 -11.92 -11.24
C ARG A 47 -5.30 -11.57 -12.53
N LEU A 48 -4.21 -10.81 -12.40
CA LEU A 48 -3.42 -10.40 -13.57
C LEU A 48 -2.78 -11.58 -14.29
N LYS A 49 -2.47 -12.66 -13.57
CA LYS A 49 -1.95 -13.89 -14.19
C LYS A 49 -2.99 -14.57 -15.08
N LYS A 50 -4.27 -14.40 -14.75
CA LYS A 50 -5.36 -15.03 -15.53
C LYS A 50 -5.75 -14.21 -16.74
N SER A 51 -5.90 -12.92 -16.55
CA SER A 51 -6.16 -12.00 -17.66
C SER A 51 -5.77 -10.59 -17.24
N ILE A 52 -5.21 -9.85 -18.16
CA ILE A 52 -4.77 -8.49 -17.88
C ILE A 52 -5.98 -7.56 -17.92
N TYR A 53 -6.22 -6.89 -16.79
CA TYR A 53 -7.24 -5.87 -16.67
C TYR A 53 -6.59 -4.69 -15.94
N TRP A 54 -6.29 -3.64 -16.70
CA TRP A 54 -5.56 -2.50 -16.15
C TRP A 54 -6.10 -1.19 -16.73
N PRO A 55 -7.30 -0.75 -16.28
CA PRO A 55 -7.86 0.50 -16.78
C PRO A 55 -7.01 1.69 -16.35
N GLN A 56 -7.19 2.81 -17.04
CA GLN A 56 -6.43 4.02 -16.77
C GLN A 56 -6.53 4.46 -15.31
N SER A 57 -7.70 4.30 -14.69
CA SER A 57 -7.87 4.68 -13.28
C SER A 57 -6.93 3.91 -12.36
N HIS A 58 -6.65 2.65 -12.64
CA HIS A 58 -5.70 1.86 -11.85
C HIS A 58 -4.29 2.38 -12.02
N ASN A 59 -3.93 2.71 -13.25
CA ASN A 59 -2.63 3.30 -13.54
C ASN A 59 -2.48 4.65 -12.84
N ASP A 60 -3.54 5.45 -12.80
CA ASP A 60 -3.53 6.75 -12.16
C ASP A 60 -3.27 6.64 -10.66
N VAL A 61 -3.81 5.60 -10.01
CA VAL A 61 -3.53 5.34 -8.59
C VAL A 61 -2.04 5.09 -8.38
N VAL A 62 -1.44 4.22 -9.20
CA VAL A 62 -0.01 3.92 -9.10
C VAL A 62 0.82 5.18 -9.31
N GLN A 63 0.49 5.96 -10.34
CA GLN A 63 1.21 7.21 -10.63
C GLN A 63 1.09 8.22 -9.49
N LYS A 64 -0.08 8.30 -8.85
CA LYS A 64 -0.28 9.21 -7.72
C LYS A 64 0.57 8.81 -6.52
N ILE A 65 0.65 7.52 -6.24
CA ILE A 65 1.48 7.00 -5.15
C ILE A 65 2.96 7.30 -5.42
N LEU A 66 3.42 7.05 -6.65
CA LEU A 66 4.80 7.34 -7.02
C LEU A 66 5.11 8.83 -6.92
N ARG A 67 4.15 9.68 -7.27
CA ARG A 67 4.32 11.13 -7.15
C ARG A 67 4.44 11.56 -5.70
N LYS A 68 3.64 10.99 -4.81
CA LYS A 68 3.75 11.27 -3.38
C LYS A 68 5.13 10.91 -2.85
N ALA A 69 5.64 9.75 -3.26
CA ALA A 69 6.99 9.32 -2.86
C ALA A 69 8.05 10.30 -3.33
N ARG A 70 7.97 10.75 -4.57
CA ARG A 70 8.92 11.73 -5.11
C ARG A 70 8.87 13.07 -4.40
N LYS A 71 7.71 13.42 -3.84
CA LYS A 71 7.52 14.69 -3.13
C LYS A 71 7.89 14.63 -1.66
N GLY A 72 8.37 13.49 -1.18
CA GLY A 72 8.88 13.37 0.18
C GLY A 72 8.04 12.53 1.12
N THR A 73 6.90 12.00 0.71
CA THR A 73 6.14 11.06 1.52
C THR A 73 6.91 9.75 1.59
N GLU A 74 7.11 9.22 2.79
CA GLU A 74 7.69 7.89 2.94
C GLU A 74 6.63 6.85 2.58
N VAL A 75 6.82 6.12 1.49
CA VAL A 75 5.88 5.09 1.05
C VAL A 75 6.48 3.72 1.35
N VAL A 76 5.75 2.92 2.13
CA VAL A 76 6.17 1.59 2.58
C VAL A 76 5.14 0.58 2.10
N TYR A 77 5.59 -0.42 1.36
CA TYR A 77 4.73 -1.46 0.81
C TYR A 77 5.00 -2.78 1.52
N VAL A 78 3.95 -3.35 2.10
CA VAL A 78 3.98 -4.67 2.75
C VAL A 78 3.08 -5.59 1.94
N PRO A 79 3.61 -6.43 1.02
CA PRO A 79 2.80 -7.26 0.14
C PRO A 79 2.00 -8.34 0.89
N GLY A 80 0.83 -8.69 0.33
CA GLY A 80 -0.02 -9.76 0.83
C GLY A 80 -0.08 -10.94 -0.13
N ASN A 81 -1.13 -11.77 0.01
CA ASN A 81 -1.29 -12.98 -0.80
C ASN A 81 -1.46 -12.68 -2.29
N HIS A 82 -2.29 -11.68 -2.61
CA HIS A 82 -2.62 -11.38 -3.99
C HIS A 82 -1.51 -10.65 -4.74
N ASP A 83 -0.60 -10.04 -4.03
CA ASP A 83 0.58 -9.42 -4.64
C ASP A 83 1.86 -10.21 -4.31
N GLU A 84 1.72 -11.52 -4.27
CA GLU A 84 2.82 -12.43 -3.94
C GLU A 84 4.04 -12.25 -4.85
N SER A 85 3.82 -11.96 -6.13
CA SER A 85 4.93 -11.74 -7.06
C SER A 85 5.80 -10.55 -6.65
N ILE A 86 5.23 -9.60 -5.90
CA ILE A 86 5.98 -8.44 -5.42
C ILE A 86 6.93 -8.83 -4.28
N ARG A 87 6.66 -9.94 -3.59
CA ARG A 87 7.53 -10.42 -2.51
C ARG A 87 8.95 -10.70 -2.98
N GLN A 88 9.13 -10.96 -4.27
CA GLN A 88 10.46 -11.15 -4.86
C GLN A 88 11.31 -9.89 -4.73
N PHE A 89 10.67 -8.75 -4.53
CA PHE A 89 11.33 -7.46 -4.39
C PHE A 89 11.41 -6.98 -2.95
N LEU A 90 11.17 -7.85 -1.98
CA LEU A 90 11.27 -7.49 -0.57
C LEU A 90 12.68 -7.00 -0.25
N GLY A 91 12.75 -5.88 0.45
CA GLY A 91 14.02 -5.25 0.79
C GLY A 91 14.57 -4.36 -0.32
N LEU A 92 13.92 -4.33 -1.47
CA LEU A 92 14.30 -3.45 -2.58
C LEU A 92 13.37 -2.25 -2.62
N SER A 93 13.72 -1.27 -3.43
CA SER A 93 12.88 -0.11 -3.65
C SER A 93 12.28 -0.14 -5.04
N PHE A 94 11.04 0.29 -5.14
CA PHE A 94 10.37 0.59 -6.40
C PHE A 94 10.41 2.10 -6.57
N GLY A 95 11.38 2.62 -7.32
CA GLY A 95 11.58 4.05 -7.29
C GLY A 95 11.84 4.48 -5.86
N ASP A 96 10.95 5.28 -5.27
CA ASP A 96 11.07 5.73 -3.89
C ASP A 96 10.16 4.96 -2.93
N ILE A 97 9.63 3.83 -3.36
CA ILE A 97 8.77 2.98 -2.53
C ILE A 97 9.60 1.85 -1.95
N ARG A 98 9.55 1.71 -0.63
CA ARG A 98 10.27 0.66 0.08
C ARG A 98 9.37 -0.56 0.25
N VAL A 99 9.83 -1.73 -0.21
CA VAL A 99 9.08 -2.98 -0.13
C VAL A 99 9.67 -3.82 1.00
N VAL A 100 8.87 -4.13 2.00
CA VAL A 100 9.33 -4.85 3.20
C VAL A 100 8.31 -5.91 3.60
N PRO A 101 8.74 -7.00 4.29
CA PRO A 101 7.79 -8.02 4.75
C PRO A 101 6.91 -7.57 5.89
N GLU A 102 7.38 -6.61 6.66
CA GLU A 102 6.64 -6.02 7.77
C GLU A 102 7.27 -4.68 8.12
N ALA A 103 6.52 -3.86 8.85
CA ALA A 103 7.02 -2.55 9.28
C ALA A 103 6.54 -2.25 10.69
N ILE A 104 7.26 -1.35 11.36
CA ILE A 104 6.85 -0.85 12.68
C ILE A 104 6.68 0.65 12.57
N HIS A 105 5.51 1.14 12.95
CA HIS A 105 5.22 2.56 12.98
C HIS A 105 5.18 3.04 14.42
N THR A 106 5.91 4.10 14.72
CA THR A 106 5.89 4.73 16.04
C THR A 106 4.94 5.93 16.00
N THR A 107 3.90 5.87 16.83
CA THR A 107 2.92 6.95 16.92
C THR A 107 3.47 8.15 17.68
N ALA A 108 2.71 9.27 17.66
CA ALA A 108 3.13 10.49 18.34
C ALA A 108 3.29 10.31 19.83
N ASP A 109 2.52 9.41 20.46
CA ASP A 109 2.59 9.14 21.89
C ASP A 109 3.56 8.00 22.24
N GLY A 110 4.38 7.57 21.30
CA GLY A 110 5.40 6.56 21.54
C GLY A 110 4.97 5.11 21.40
N ARG A 111 3.72 4.85 21.03
CA ARG A 111 3.28 3.47 20.79
C ARG A 111 3.88 2.94 19.50
N LYS A 112 4.07 1.63 19.45
CA LYS A 112 4.54 0.96 18.25
C LYS A 112 3.45 0.10 17.67
N LEU A 113 3.18 0.28 16.37
CA LEU A 113 2.22 -0.52 15.62
C LEU A 113 3.00 -1.46 14.71
N TRP A 114 2.73 -2.75 14.84
CA TRP A 114 3.32 -3.75 13.97
C TRP A 114 2.43 -3.92 12.75
N ILE A 115 2.98 -3.62 11.59
CA ILE A 115 2.25 -3.61 10.33
C ILE A 115 2.66 -4.82 9.51
N THR A 116 1.72 -5.73 9.30
CA THR A 116 1.93 -6.91 8.48
C THR A 116 0.59 -7.30 7.85
N HIS A 117 0.64 -7.96 6.71
CA HIS A 117 -0.59 -8.45 6.09
C HIS A 117 -0.96 -9.81 6.66
N GLY A 118 -2.27 -10.10 6.67
CA GLY A 118 -2.83 -11.31 7.26
C GLY A 118 -2.45 -12.62 6.60
N ASP A 119 -1.75 -12.60 5.47
CA ASP A 119 -1.30 -13.82 4.83
C ASP A 119 -0.34 -14.64 5.71
N LEU A 120 0.32 -13.99 6.66
CA LEU A 120 1.21 -14.66 7.60
C LEU A 120 0.51 -15.01 8.92
N PHE A 121 -0.54 -14.30 9.28
CA PHE A 121 -1.17 -14.39 10.59
C PHE A 121 -2.68 -14.35 10.54
N ASP A 122 -3.31 -14.88 9.54
CA ASP A 122 -4.77 -14.97 9.49
C ASP A 122 -5.52 -13.66 9.74
N GLY A 123 -5.03 -12.60 9.16
CA GLY A 123 -5.84 -11.41 8.95
C GLY A 123 -5.98 -10.40 10.08
N VAL A 124 -5.14 -10.42 11.09
CA VAL A 124 -5.30 -9.49 12.20
C VAL A 124 -4.11 -8.57 12.31
N MET A 125 -4.40 -7.26 12.39
CA MET A 125 -3.37 -6.29 12.67
C MET A 125 -3.03 -6.33 14.16
N GLN A 126 -1.73 -6.35 14.47
CA GLN A 126 -1.25 -6.44 15.82
C GLN A 126 -0.69 -5.10 16.27
N TYR A 127 -0.74 -4.86 17.59
CA TYR A 127 -0.13 -3.70 18.21
C TYR A 127 1.04 -4.15 19.04
N ALA A 128 2.16 -3.45 18.90
CA ALA A 128 3.27 -3.57 19.82
C ALA A 128 3.17 -2.41 20.81
N LYS A 129 3.20 -2.74 22.06
CA LYS A 129 3.14 -1.73 23.10
C LYS A 129 4.53 -1.34 23.56
#